data_1c1981eec33905716ba918cabcf6b3bc
#
_entry.id   1c1981eec33905716ba918cabcf6b3bc
#
_cell.length_a   1.000
_cell.length_b   1.000
_cell.length_c   1.000
_cell.angle_alpha   90.00
_cell.angle_beta   90.00
_cell.angle_gamma   90.00
#
_symmetry.space_group_name_H-M   'P 1'
#
loop_
_entity.id
_entity.type
_entity.pdbx_description
1 polymer ?
#
loop_
_entity_poly.entity_id
_entity_poly.type
_entity_poly.pdbx_seq_one_letter_code
_entity_poly.pdbx_strand_id
1 'polypeptide(L)'
;MPIQKRLLCLLCLALSFLSLPAVAAEGLLKPLPNVDTAKLAPADAAAVKAARAEFDAAHGKLVGPPLAQVYANVAAAYARAGLKDAAAIAFYDASQIDPDDGRWMYLRGVIARDLKQNAEARADFEAALKLDEVYLPIRYRLSDTLVDLGDVDGARKVLERTTREHSDQAVAFAMLGQISMRQKRYTDAIENLQRALKLEPQATQLYKTLAEAYTGVGNTTAAKEAEAKAGDVPPRLADPLVMGLYGGGASAQQLSGTPLQQAEQLAGSGKIAAARAKLAEYQREHADDVDALAFQARLEASLGDQLIAQAAADQAMTLKPDSATALFARGLVYEYAGDDNQAYSYYQRAVRADVKLAPARLLLGNAEMRRGRYSQAAEQYRQLAQLQPGDAQAQAHLVAAEVAAGQCGRALADTSVAQKGDPKNGELMQIFVRLASTCQAAKQEERDMALDYAQALYKQRPDADDSSALALALAAHSKYTEAQQYQAEAIFAAVRSGDKQSAESYKATQASFVAKQVPDRPWPAGHPYYNPPLLTPIKAPAAAAPANK
;
A
#
# COMPACT_ATOMS: atom_id res chain seq x y z
N MET A 1 -4.83 41.04 65.87
CA MET A 1 -3.95 42.12 65.30
C MET A 1 -3.05 41.49 64.23
N PRO A 2 -2.82 42.20 63.11
CA PRO A 2 -3.69 42.07 61.94
C PRO A 2 -3.01 41.29 60.81
N ILE A 3 -3.88 40.72 60.03
CA ILE A 3 -3.72 40.01 58.77
C ILE A 3 -3.37 41.01 57.67
N GLN A 4 -2.31 40.73 56.87
CA GLN A 4 -2.12 41.40 55.58
C GLN A 4 -2.29 40.41 54.44
N LYS A 5 -3.35 40.67 53.67
CA LYS A 5 -3.65 40.07 52.36
C LYS A 5 -2.55 40.41 51.38
N ARG A 6 -2.06 39.42 50.61
CA ARG A 6 -1.46 39.64 49.32
C ARG A 6 -2.20 38.83 48.26
N LEU A 7 -2.89 39.56 47.40
CA LEU A 7 -3.46 39.15 46.15
C LEU A 7 -2.32 38.75 45.20
N LEU A 8 -2.34 37.53 44.71
CA LEU A 8 -1.49 37.10 43.58
C LEU A 8 -2.40 36.98 42.36
N CYS A 9 -2.28 37.97 41.45
CA CYS A 9 -2.87 37.92 40.11
C CYS A 9 -2.28 36.72 39.32
N LEU A 10 -3.09 35.73 39.02
CA LEU A 10 -2.81 34.74 37.98
C LEU A 10 -3.05 35.42 36.61
N LEU A 11 -1.96 35.76 35.94
CA LEU A 11 -1.97 36.09 34.51
C LEU A 11 -2.05 34.75 33.74
N CYS A 12 -3.24 34.40 33.26
CA CYS A 12 -3.42 33.41 32.21
C CYS A 12 -2.86 33.97 30.92
N LEU A 13 -1.64 33.58 30.56
CA LEU A 13 -1.13 33.74 29.20
C LEU A 13 -1.82 32.68 28.33
N ALA A 14 -2.89 33.10 27.65
CA ALA A 14 -3.41 32.39 26.50
C ALA A 14 -2.37 32.49 25.38
N LEU A 15 -1.60 31.40 25.17
CA LEU A 15 -0.84 31.22 23.94
C LEU A 15 -1.85 30.97 22.81
N SER A 16 -2.24 32.04 22.16
CA SER A 16 -2.85 32.01 20.85
C SER A 16 -1.81 31.42 19.88
N PHE A 17 -2.01 30.21 19.45
CA PHE A 17 -1.36 29.71 18.24
C PHE A 17 -1.84 30.58 17.08
N LEU A 18 -1.07 31.63 16.78
CA LEU A 18 -1.18 32.30 15.50
C LEU A 18 -0.74 31.30 14.43
N SER A 19 -1.73 30.72 13.75
CA SER A 19 -1.52 30.16 12.44
C SER A 19 -0.98 31.27 11.55
N LEU A 20 0.30 31.24 11.25
CA LEU A 20 0.91 32.11 10.24
C LEU A 20 0.15 31.90 8.93
N PRO A 21 -0.32 32.95 8.28
CA PRO A 21 -1.02 32.82 7.02
C PRO A 21 -0.05 32.25 5.96
N ALA A 22 -0.57 31.38 5.10
CA ALA A 22 0.14 30.71 4.00
C ALA A 22 0.85 31.68 3.01
N VAL A 23 0.65 32.95 3.14
CA VAL A 23 1.29 34.03 2.34
C VAL A 23 2.79 34.21 2.68
N ALA A 24 3.29 33.68 3.80
CA ALA A 24 4.70 33.86 4.17
C ALA A 24 5.67 32.93 3.39
N ALA A 25 5.18 31.93 2.67
CA ALA A 25 6.03 30.98 1.94
C ALA A 25 6.44 31.47 0.54
N GLU A 26 5.69 32.37 -0.08
CA GLU A 26 5.99 32.85 -1.44
C GLU A 26 7.34 33.59 -1.57
N GLY A 27 7.86 34.16 -0.49
CA GLY A 27 9.18 34.80 -0.49
C GLY A 27 10.38 33.87 -0.47
N LEU A 28 10.17 32.56 -0.24
CA LEU A 28 11.22 31.55 -0.16
C LEU A 28 11.30 30.66 -1.42
N LEU A 29 10.28 30.73 -2.28
CA LEU A 29 10.22 29.90 -3.49
C LEU A 29 11.19 30.43 -4.56
N LYS A 30 11.81 29.51 -5.26
CA LYS A 30 12.68 29.82 -6.38
C LYS A 30 11.86 29.83 -7.68
N PRO A 31 12.10 30.78 -8.60
CA PRO A 31 11.43 30.75 -9.89
C PRO A 31 11.78 29.43 -10.61
N LEU A 32 10.76 28.71 -11.07
CA LEU A 32 10.98 27.50 -11.86
C LEU A 32 11.77 27.84 -13.13
N PRO A 33 12.86 27.13 -13.42
CA PRO A 33 13.71 27.39 -14.59
C PRO A 33 12.93 27.32 -15.90
N ASN A 34 13.19 28.28 -16.78
CA ASN A 34 12.73 28.18 -18.16
C ASN A 34 13.67 27.24 -18.92
N VAL A 35 13.15 26.11 -19.41
CA VAL A 35 13.94 25.07 -20.06
C VAL A 35 13.69 25.07 -21.57
N ASP A 36 14.76 24.93 -22.37
CA ASP A 36 14.67 24.82 -23.82
C ASP A 36 14.20 23.41 -24.20
N THR A 37 12.90 23.27 -24.42
CA THR A 37 12.29 21.98 -24.77
C THR A 37 12.61 21.54 -26.21
N ALA A 38 13.17 22.41 -27.07
CA ALA A 38 13.51 22.04 -28.44
C ALA A 38 14.69 21.06 -28.51
N LYS A 39 15.50 20.99 -27.45
CA LYS A 39 16.66 20.08 -27.34
C LYS A 39 16.32 18.72 -26.74
N LEU A 40 15.10 18.53 -26.31
CA LEU A 40 14.64 17.29 -25.65
C LEU A 40 14.08 16.31 -26.72
N ALA A 41 14.07 15.03 -26.36
CA ALA A 41 13.32 14.05 -27.14
C ALA A 41 11.81 14.44 -27.18
N PRO A 42 11.09 14.17 -28.27
CA PRO A 42 9.72 14.64 -28.45
C PRO A 42 8.77 14.27 -27.29
N ALA A 43 8.90 13.06 -26.72
CA ALA A 43 8.10 12.60 -25.60
C ALA A 43 8.41 13.38 -24.31
N ASP A 44 9.70 13.63 -24.03
CA ASP A 44 10.12 14.40 -22.84
C ASP A 44 9.73 15.87 -22.97
N ALA A 45 9.88 16.44 -24.17
CA ALA A 45 9.43 17.81 -24.47
C ALA A 45 7.92 17.97 -24.23
N ALA A 46 7.12 16.99 -24.68
CA ALA A 46 5.67 16.98 -24.47
C ALA A 46 5.34 16.86 -22.97
N ALA A 47 5.99 15.95 -22.23
CA ALA A 47 5.79 15.77 -20.80
C ALA A 47 6.15 17.02 -19.99
N VAL A 48 7.26 17.67 -20.30
CA VAL A 48 7.68 18.92 -19.64
C VAL A 48 6.69 20.06 -19.93
N LYS A 49 6.25 20.21 -21.19
CA LYS A 49 5.23 21.21 -21.55
C LYS A 49 3.90 20.98 -20.83
N ALA A 50 3.45 19.72 -20.74
CA ALA A 50 2.21 19.38 -20.06
C ALA A 50 2.29 19.69 -18.55
N ALA A 51 3.38 19.30 -17.88
CA ALA A 51 3.58 19.57 -16.46
C ALA A 51 3.69 21.08 -16.17
N ARG A 52 4.33 21.85 -17.05
CA ARG A 52 4.40 23.32 -16.95
C ARG A 52 3.02 23.98 -17.15
N ALA A 53 2.23 23.52 -18.10
CA ALA A 53 0.88 24.01 -18.31
C ALA A 53 -0.03 23.73 -17.11
N GLU A 54 0.10 22.54 -16.47
CA GLU A 54 -0.59 22.23 -15.21
C GLU A 54 -0.16 23.20 -14.10
N PHE A 55 1.14 23.44 -13.97
CA PHE A 55 1.68 24.40 -13.01
C PHE A 55 1.14 25.81 -13.23
N ASP A 56 1.19 26.32 -14.47
CA ASP A 56 0.71 27.67 -14.79
C ASP A 56 -0.80 27.82 -14.53
N ALA A 57 -1.57 26.75 -14.73
CA ALA A 57 -3.00 26.70 -14.44
C ALA A 57 -3.31 26.68 -12.93
N ALA A 58 -2.42 26.09 -12.13
CA ALA A 58 -2.58 25.89 -10.68
C ALA A 58 -1.95 27.05 -9.87
N HIS A 59 -0.87 27.65 -10.36
CA HIS A 59 -0.14 28.72 -9.68
C HIS A 59 -1.03 29.92 -9.39
N GLY A 60 -1.01 30.40 -8.17
CA GLY A 60 -1.91 31.47 -7.68
C GLY A 60 -3.35 31.03 -7.36
N LYS A 61 -3.70 29.74 -7.60
CA LYS A 61 -5.02 29.18 -7.27
C LYS A 61 -4.96 28.09 -6.20
N LEU A 62 -3.88 27.31 -6.18
CA LEU A 62 -3.66 26.26 -5.19
C LEU A 62 -2.67 26.73 -4.13
N VAL A 63 -2.81 26.21 -2.91
CA VAL A 63 -1.90 26.45 -1.79
C VAL A 63 -1.66 25.14 -1.02
N GLY A 64 -0.54 25.07 -0.28
CA GLY A 64 -0.22 23.91 0.56
C GLY A 64 0.01 22.61 -0.24
N PRO A 65 -0.32 21.43 0.33
CA PRO A 65 0.00 20.13 -0.27
C PRO A 65 -0.42 19.94 -1.73
N PRO A 66 -1.61 20.42 -2.19
CA PRO A 66 -1.95 20.36 -3.62
C PRO A 66 -1.01 21.14 -4.53
N LEU A 67 -0.53 22.31 -4.10
CA LEU A 67 0.44 23.09 -4.85
C LEU A 67 1.82 22.39 -4.84
N ALA A 68 2.25 21.86 -3.69
CA ALA A 68 3.49 21.09 -3.59
C ALA A 68 3.50 19.90 -4.56
N GLN A 69 2.38 19.19 -4.70
CA GLN A 69 2.24 18.08 -5.65
C GLN A 69 2.42 18.55 -7.11
N VAL A 70 1.91 19.73 -7.46
CA VAL A 70 2.09 20.31 -8.82
C VAL A 70 3.55 20.63 -9.09
N TYR A 71 4.27 21.23 -8.12
CA TYR A 71 5.72 21.43 -8.21
C TYR A 71 6.48 20.10 -8.36
N ALA A 72 6.09 19.07 -7.62
CA ALA A 72 6.69 17.75 -7.71
C ALA A 72 6.43 17.08 -9.08
N ASN A 73 5.26 17.30 -9.69
CA ASN A 73 4.96 16.83 -11.06
C ASN A 73 5.90 17.46 -12.09
N VAL A 74 6.15 18.79 -11.97
CA VAL A 74 7.13 19.49 -12.80
C VAL A 74 8.54 18.94 -12.56
N ALA A 75 8.93 18.76 -11.29
CA ALA A 75 10.22 18.20 -10.91
C ALA A 75 10.44 16.81 -11.52
N ALA A 76 9.43 15.94 -11.46
CA ALA A 76 9.49 14.61 -12.05
C ALA A 76 9.59 14.64 -13.58
N ALA A 77 8.90 15.56 -14.25
CA ALA A 77 9.02 15.75 -15.69
C ALA A 77 10.44 16.22 -16.07
N TYR A 78 11.00 17.17 -15.32
CA TYR A 78 12.38 17.61 -15.51
C TYR A 78 13.40 16.50 -15.26
N ALA A 79 13.25 15.71 -14.20
CA ALA A 79 14.15 14.61 -13.87
C ALA A 79 14.17 13.55 -14.99
N ARG A 80 13.01 13.17 -15.52
CA ARG A 80 12.90 12.23 -16.65
C ARG A 80 13.56 12.76 -17.92
N ALA A 81 13.42 14.05 -18.17
CA ALA A 81 14.06 14.72 -19.32
C ALA A 81 15.56 14.98 -19.10
N GLY A 82 16.17 14.50 -18.00
CA GLY A 82 17.57 14.71 -17.68
C GLY A 82 17.92 16.11 -17.17
N LEU A 83 16.92 16.97 -16.94
CA LEU A 83 17.07 18.35 -16.46
C LEU A 83 17.18 18.38 -14.92
N LYS A 84 18.22 17.74 -14.39
CA LYS A 84 18.33 17.45 -12.94
C LYS A 84 18.41 18.72 -12.07
N ASP A 85 19.12 19.75 -12.50
CA ASP A 85 19.21 21.03 -11.75
C ASP A 85 17.83 21.69 -11.64
N ALA A 86 17.05 21.68 -12.72
CA ALA A 86 15.69 22.20 -12.73
C ALA A 86 14.76 21.37 -11.83
N ALA A 87 14.92 20.04 -11.83
CA ALA A 87 14.19 19.14 -10.98
C ALA A 87 14.47 19.40 -9.48
N ALA A 88 15.74 19.61 -9.12
CA ALA A 88 16.15 19.93 -7.77
C ALA A 88 15.49 21.21 -7.23
N ILE A 89 15.39 22.24 -8.08
CA ILE A 89 14.69 23.49 -7.72
C ILE A 89 13.21 23.24 -7.48
N ALA A 90 12.53 22.52 -8.37
CA ALA A 90 11.10 22.27 -8.22
C ALA A 90 10.77 21.38 -7.01
N PHE A 91 11.61 20.39 -6.66
CA PHE A 91 11.45 19.62 -5.42
C PHE A 91 11.77 20.46 -4.17
N TYR A 92 12.73 21.38 -4.26
CA TYR A 92 12.98 22.33 -3.18
C TYR A 92 11.71 23.14 -2.90
N ASP A 93 11.09 23.72 -3.92
CA ASP A 93 9.87 24.51 -3.75
C ASP A 93 8.71 23.66 -3.22
N ALA A 94 8.55 22.43 -3.71
CA ALA A 94 7.57 21.50 -3.15
C ALA A 94 7.79 21.28 -1.64
N SER A 95 9.06 21.10 -1.20
CA SER A 95 9.41 20.93 0.21
C SER A 95 9.23 22.19 1.08
N GLN A 96 9.26 23.39 0.47
CA GLN A 96 8.96 24.64 1.20
C GLN A 96 7.45 24.86 1.37
N ILE A 97 6.66 24.40 0.38
CA ILE A 97 5.19 24.52 0.39
C ILE A 97 4.56 23.50 1.33
N ASP A 98 5.12 22.29 1.38
CA ASP A 98 4.65 21.17 2.21
C ASP A 98 5.84 20.54 2.94
N PRO A 99 6.32 21.19 4.02
CA PRO A 99 7.52 20.76 4.75
C PRO A 99 7.34 19.49 5.57
N ASP A 100 6.09 19.08 5.83
CA ASP A 100 5.77 17.89 6.62
C ASP A 100 5.72 16.61 5.76
N ASP A 101 5.78 16.74 4.43
CA ASP A 101 5.84 15.59 3.51
C ASP A 101 7.29 15.25 3.16
N GLY A 102 7.81 14.20 3.80
CA GLY A 102 9.17 13.71 3.61
C GLY A 102 9.51 13.25 2.18
N ARG A 103 8.50 12.99 1.34
CA ARG A 103 8.70 12.55 -0.05
C ARG A 103 9.46 13.59 -0.88
N TRP A 104 9.21 14.87 -0.66
CA TRP A 104 9.85 15.95 -1.44
C TRP A 104 11.34 16.05 -1.13
N MET A 105 11.70 15.97 0.14
CA MET A 105 13.10 15.94 0.57
C MET A 105 13.80 14.67 0.09
N TYR A 106 13.13 13.51 0.20
CA TYR A 106 13.67 12.25 -0.29
C TYR A 106 13.99 12.30 -1.79
N LEU A 107 13.04 12.72 -2.62
CA LEU A 107 13.23 12.81 -4.08
C LEU A 107 14.27 13.86 -4.47
N ARG A 108 14.34 15.00 -3.75
CA ARG A 108 15.41 15.99 -3.92
C ARG A 108 16.78 15.39 -3.60
N GLY A 109 16.89 14.64 -2.51
CA GLY A 109 18.13 13.94 -2.15
C GLY A 109 18.57 12.92 -3.21
N VAL A 110 17.63 12.22 -3.85
CA VAL A 110 17.92 11.33 -4.99
C VAL A 110 18.50 12.13 -6.16
N ILE A 111 17.91 13.26 -6.53
CA ILE A 111 18.43 14.14 -7.58
C ILE A 111 19.80 14.71 -7.21
N ALA A 112 20.00 15.14 -5.96
CA ALA A 112 21.28 15.66 -5.49
C ALA A 112 22.39 14.59 -5.60
N ARG A 113 22.12 13.32 -5.25
CA ARG A 113 23.08 12.22 -5.49
C ARG A 113 23.42 12.06 -6.98
N ASP A 114 22.44 12.14 -7.84
CA ASP A 114 22.65 12.03 -9.30
C ASP A 114 23.51 13.18 -9.84
N LEU A 115 23.45 14.36 -9.18
CA LEU A 115 24.30 15.52 -9.45
C LEU A 115 25.68 15.44 -8.74
N LYS A 116 25.95 14.36 -7.97
CA LYS A 116 27.15 14.20 -7.14
C LYS A 116 27.26 15.22 -6.00
N GLN A 117 26.16 15.81 -5.61
CA GLN A 117 26.01 16.72 -4.47
C GLN A 117 25.72 15.89 -3.20
N ASN A 118 26.68 15.06 -2.78
CA ASN A 118 26.45 14.06 -1.73
C ASN A 118 26.20 14.69 -0.35
N ALA A 119 26.71 15.89 -0.08
CA ALA A 119 26.46 16.59 1.18
C ALA A 119 25.01 17.07 1.29
N GLU A 120 24.46 17.63 0.22
CA GLU A 120 23.07 18.04 0.10
C GLU A 120 22.15 16.81 0.16
N ALA A 121 22.50 15.75 -0.55
CA ALA A 121 21.74 14.49 -0.54
C ALA A 121 21.65 13.89 0.88
N ARG A 122 22.74 13.91 1.63
CA ARG A 122 22.76 13.49 3.04
C ARG A 122 21.77 14.31 3.87
N ALA A 123 21.85 15.64 3.79
CA ALA A 123 20.97 16.52 4.55
C ALA A 123 19.48 16.26 4.21
N ASP A 124 19.17 16.04 2.95
CA ASP A 124 17.84 15.75 2.47
C ASP A 124 17.32 14.40 2.97
N PHE A 125 18.14 13.34 2.91
CA PHE A 125 17.74 12.02 3.41
C PHE A 125 17.63 12.00 4.94
N GLU A 126 18.48 12.72 5.67
CA GLU A 126 18.35 12.87 7.12
C GLU A 126 17.07 13.63 7.51
N ALA A 127 16.68 14.65 6.73
CA ALA A 127 15.43 15.36 6.94
C ALA A 127 14.21 14.49 6.59
N ALA A 128 14.23 13.80 5.47
CA ALA A 128 13.19 12.86 5.07
C ALA A 128 13.00 11.74 6.10
N LEU A 129 14.10 11.18 6.63
CA LEU A 129 14.06 10.11 7.63
C LEU A 129 13.40 10.54 8.94
N LYS A 130 13.50 11.82 9.33
CA LYS A 130 12.81 12.35 10.53
C LYS A 130 11.30 12.42 10.35
N LEU A 131 10.83 12.61 9.11
CA LEU A 131 9.41 12.71 8.78
C LEU A 131 8.79 11.35 8.48
N ASP A 132 9.56 10.43 7.88
CA ASP A 132 9.10 9.08 7.54
C ASP A 132 10.19 8.05 7.89
N GLU A 133 10.14 7.52 9.11
CA GLU A 133 11.05 6.47 9.57
C GLU A 133 10.71 5.08 8.99
N VAL A 134 9.50 4.91 8.42
CA VAL A 134 8.98 3.61 7.96
C VAL A 134 9.40 3.33 6.52
N TYR A 135 9.60 4.36 5.70
CA TYR A 135 10.00 4.19 4.31
C TYR A 135 11.50 3.80 4.21
N LEU A 136 11.77 2.50 4.23
CA LEU A 136 13.13 1.94 4.28
C LEU A 136 14.09 2.41 3.17
N PRO A 137 13.67 2.69 1.92
CA PRO A 137 14.56 3.23 0.89
C PRO A 137 15.33 4.48 1.30
N ILE A 138 14.76 5.32 2.20
CA ILE A 138 15.49 6.49 2.75
C ILE A 138 16.76 6.03 3.47
N ARG A 139 16.67 5.00 4.31
CA ARG A 139 17.81 4.47 5.09
C ARG A 139 18.87 3.87 4.17
N TYR A 140 18.47 3.18 3.12
CA TYR A 140 19.41 2.61 2.15
C TYR A 140 20.13 3.70 1.37
N ARG A 141 19.39 4.71 0.86
CA ARG A 141 19.98 5.84 0.14
C ARG A 141 20.89 6.68 1.03
N LEU A 142 20.50 6.92 2.29
CA LEU A 142 21.34 7.59 3.27
C LEU A 142 22.64 6.81 3.52
N SER A 143 22.55 5.50 3.69
CA SER A 143 23.73 4.65 3.90
C SER A 143 24.69 4.68 2.72
N ASP A 144 24.20 4.56 1.49
CA ASP A 144 25.01 4.71 0.29
C ASP A 144 25.69 6.09 0.22
N THR A 145 24.91 7.15 0.54
CA THR A 145 25.43 8.52 0.53
C THR A 145 26.53 8.74 1.58
N LEU A 146 26.35 8.16 2.78
CA LEU A 146 27.37 8.20 3.83
C LEU A 146 28.65 7.47 3.41
N VAL A 147 28.52 6.33 2.72
CA VAL A 147 29.68 5.61 2.14
C VAL A 147 30.39 6.46 1.10
N ASP A 148 29.64 7.14 0.23
CA ASP A 148 30.20 8.03 -0.82
C ASP A 148 30.92 9.25 -0.20
N LEU A 149 30.49 9.70 0.98
CA LEU A 149 31.13 10.76 1.78
C LEU A 149 32.29 10.28 2.66
N GLY A 150 32.58 8.97 2.68
CA GLY A 150 33.62 8.37 3.52
C GLY A 150 33.18 8.08 4.96
N ASP A 151 31.94 8.38 5.35
CA ASP A 151 31.38 8.07 6.67
C ASP A 151 30.85 6.62 6.72
N VAL A 152 31.78 5.67 6.58
CA VAL A 152 31.45 4.24 6.54
C VAL A 152 30.88 3.75 7.87
N ASP A 153 31.31 4.34 8.99
CA ASP A 153 30.77 3.99 10.32
C ASP A 153 29.36 4.54 10.54
N GLY A 154 29.05 5.72 10.02
CA GLY A 154 27.69 6.26 9.98
C GLY A 154 26.76 5.36 9.17
N ALA A 155 27.17 4.97 7.98
CA ALA A 155 26.41 4.05 7.13
C ALA A 155 26.12 2.71 7.83
N ARG A 156 27.14 2.12 8.47
CA ARG A 156 27.01 0.89 9.25
C ARG A 156 25.97 1.03 10.36
N LYS A 157 25.99 2.10 11.15
CA LYS A 157 25.04 2.35 12.24
C LYS A 157 23.58 2.43 11.73
N VAL A 158 23.36 3.10 10.60
CA VAL A 158 22.02 3.18 9.98
C VAL A 158 21.53 1.78 9.61
N LEU A 159 22.36 0.97 8.96
CA LEU A 159 21.98 -0.37 8.52
C LEU A 159 21.85 -1.38 9.68
N GLU A 160 22.71 -1.31 10.70
CA GLU A 160 22.59 -2.12 11.91
C GLU A 160 21.27 -1.81 12.66
N ARG A 161 20.86 -0.55 12.70
CA ARG A 161 19.55 -0.18 13.23
C ARG A 161 18.46 -0.78 12.35
N THR A 162 18.58 -0.68 11.03
CA THR A 162 17.60 -1.22 10.08
C THR A 162 17.43 -2.74 10.23
N THR A 163 18.52 -3.51 10.32
CA THR A 163 18.44 -4.98 10.48
C THR A 163 17.92 -5.43 11.84
N ARG A 164 18.06 -4.62 12.89
CA ARG A 164 17.44 -4.89 14.20
C ARG A 164 15.92 -4.63 14.19
N GLU A 165 15.49 -3.56 13.53
CA GLU A 165 14.10 -3.17 13.44
C GLU A 165 13.33 -3.99 12.38
N HIS A 166 14.02 -4.39 11.31
CA HIS A 166 13.49 -5.08 10.12
C HIS A 166 14.42 -6.24 9.72
N SER A 167 14.34 -7.34 10.45
CA SER A 167 15.26 -8.49 10.30
C SER A 167 14.99 -9.36 9.06
N ASP A 168 13.99 -9.04 8.28
CA ASP A 168 13.56 -9.70 7.04
C ASP A 168 14.06 -9.01 5.76
N GLN A 169 14.80 -7.90 5.89
CA GLN A 169 15.24 -7.09 4.75
C GLN A 169 16.58 -7.55 4.18
N ALA A 170 16.56 -8.34 3.11
CA ALA A 170 17.75 -8.85 2.44
C ALA A 170 18.72 -7.75 2.01
N VAL A 171 18.20 -6.61 1.50
CA VAL A 171 19.00 -5.46 1.06
C VAL A 171 19.84 -4.88 2.20
N ALA A 172 19.28 -4.74 3.41
CA ALA A 172 20.00 -4.20 4.55
C ALA A 172 21.21 -5.07 4.93
N PHE A 173 21.03 -6.40 4.97
CA PHE A 173 22.12 -7.35 5.22
C PHE A 173 23.14 -7.36 4.08
N ALA A 174 22.70 -7.29 2.82
CA ALA A 174 23.62 -7.21 1.69
C ALA A 174 24.51 -5.96 1.76
N MET A 175 23.93 -4.79 2.08
CA MET A 175 24.68 -3.55 2.25
C MET A 175 25.64 -3.60 3.45
N LEU A 176 25.23 -4.19 4.59
CA LEU A 176 26.15 -4.44 5.73
C LEU A 176 27.29 -5.35 5.33
N GLY A 177 27.04 -6.39 4.56
CA GLY A 177 28.08 -7.26 4.02
C GLY A 177 29.10 -6.49 3.16
N GLN A 178 28.63 -5.63 2.27
CA GLN A 178 29.48 -4.78 1.43
C GLN A 178 30.30 -3.78 2.26
N ILE A 179 29.70 -3.16 3.28
CA ILE A 179 30.41 -2.27 4.21
C ILE A 179 31.49 -3.04 4.98
N SER A 180 31.18 -4.24 5.47
CA SER A 180 32.12 -5.10 6.17
C SER A 180 33.32 -5.49 5.27
N MET A 181 33.07 -5.74 3.96
CA MET A 181 34.13 -5.95 2.97
C MET A 181 35.07 -4.75 2.85
N ARG A 182 34.51 -3.53 2.73
CA ARG A 182 35.30 -2.27 2.66
C ARG A 182 36.17 -2.08 3.91
N GLN A 183 35.69 -2.53 5.07
CA GLN A 183 36.41 -2.48 6.34
C GLN A 183 37.34 -3.68 6.56
N LYS A 184 37.46 -4.61 5.61
CA LYS A 184 38.20 -5.88 5.71
C LYS A 184 37.75 -6.78 6.87
N ARG A 185 36.49 -6.60 7.31
CA ARG A 185 35.83 -7.42 8.33
C ARG A 185 35.19 -8.61 7.66
N TYR A 186 35.98 -9.51 7.10
CA TYR A 186 35.53 -10.57 6.21
C TYR A 186 34.56 -11.55 6.88
N THR A 187 34.75 -11.86 8.18
CA THR A 187 33.83 -12.73 8.91
C THR A 187 32.42 -12.14 8.99
N ASP A 188 32.33 -10.86 9.33
CA ASP A 188 31.07 -10.15 9.42
C ASP A 188 30.42 -10.00 8.03
N ALA A 189 31.25 -9.83 6.97
CA ALA A 189 30.77 -9.81 5.61
C ALA A 189 30.12 -11.14 5.21
N ILE A 190 30.77 -12.26 5.54
CA ILE A 190 30.24 -13.61 5.29
C ILE A 190 28.89 -13.79 5.98
N GLU A 191 28.79 -13.47 7.27
CA GLU A 191 27.57 -13.61 8.05
C GLU A 191 26.41 -12.81 7.44
N ASN A 192 26.64 -11.54 7.15
CA ASN A 192 25.62 -10.65 6.59
C ASN A 192 25.20 -11.08 5.17
N LEU A 193 26.15 -11.44 4.30
CA LEU A 193 25.86 -11.89 2.94
C LEU A 193 25.10 -13.22 2.93
N GLN A 194 25.45 -14.17 3.81
CA GLN A 194 24.71 -15.41 3.98
C GLN A 194 23.28 -15.16 4.48
N ARG A 195 23.12 -14.20 5.41
CA ARG A 195 21.78 -13.83 5.88
C ARG A 195 20.96 -13.22 4.75
N ALA A 196 21.53 -12.32 3.94
CA ALA A 196 20.87 -11.75 2.76
C ALA A 196 20.45 -12.84 1.76
N LEU A 197 21.35 -13.78 1.44
CA LEU A 197 21.06 -14.91 0.54
C LEU A 197 20.03 -15.89 1.09
N LYS A 198 19.95 -16.04 2.42
CA LYS A 198 18.89 -16.85 3.04
C LYS A 198 17.52 -16.21 2.89
N LEU A 199 17.44 -14.88 2.95
CA LEU A 199 16.20 -14.10 2.78
C LEU A 199 15.82 -14.00 1.30
N GLU A 200 16.79 -13.86 0.41
CA GLU A 200 16.59 -13.70 -1.03
C GLU A 200 17.57 -14.60 -1.82
N PRO A 201 17.27 -15.90 -1.96
CA PRO A 201 18.18 -16.88 -2.61
C PRO A 201 18.49 -16.57 -4.08
N GLN A 202 17.61 -15.84 -4.77
CA GLN A 202 17.79 -15.43 -6.16
C GLN A 202 18.74 -14.25 -6.34
N ALA A 203 19.18 -13.56 -5.29
CA ALA A 203 20.12 -12.46 -5.36
C ALA A 203 21.56 -12.96 -5.65
N THR A 204 21.73 -13.59 -6.80
CA THR A 204 22.96 -14.32 -7.15
C THR A 204 24.20 -13.44 -7.29
N GLN A 205 24.02 -12.13 -7.47
CA GLN A 205 25.14 -11.17 -7.46
C GLN A 205 25.91 -11.15 -6.14
N LEU A 206 25.24 -11.45 -5.02
CA LEU A 206 25.87 -11.46 -3.68
C LEU A 206 26.91 -12.56 -3.53
N TYR A 207 26.83 -13.65 -4.33
CA TYR A 207 27.82 -14.73 -4.28
C TYR A 207 29.22 -14.26 -4.73
N LYS A 208 29.32 -13.26 -5.60
CA LYS A 208 30.60 -12.66 -5.99
C LYS A 208 31.31 -12.06 -4.78
N THR A 209 30.60 -11.20 -4.02
CA THR A 209 31.13 -10.58 -2.80
C THR A 209 31.38 -11.60 -1.70
N LEU A 210 30.54 -12.63 -1.60
CA LEU A 210 30.71 -13.71 -0.64
C LEU A 210 31.96 -14.54 -0.93
N ALA A 211 32.28 -14.82 -2.19
CA ALA A 211 33.51 -15.51 -2.60
C ALA A 211 34.76 -14.70 -2.24
N GLU A 212 34.73 -13.38 -2.48
CA GLU A 212 35.79 -12.47 -2.05
C GLU A 212 35.98 -12.46 -0.52
N ALA A 213 34.88 -12.47 0.23
CA ALA A 213 34.92 -12.53 1.69
C ALA A 213 35.53 -13.85 2.20
N TYR A 214 35.17 -14.99 1.61
CA TYR A 214 35.79 -16.28 1.93
C TYR A 214 37.28 -16.33 1.59
N THR A 215 37.67 -15.72 0.47
CA THR A 215 39.10 -15.56 0.11
C THR A 215 39.81 -14.75 1.16
N GLY A 216 39.19 -13.67 1.66
CA GLY A 216 39.76 -12.81 2.71
C GLY A 216 40.04 -13.51 4.05
N VAL A 217 39.25 -14.56 4.39
CA VAL A 217 39.50 -15.43 5.56
C VAL A 217 40.31 -16.68 5.22
N GLY A 218 40.82 -16.84 4.00
CA GLY A 218 41.62 -17.98 3.58
C GLY A 218 40.82 -19.26 3.28
N ASN A 219 39.48 -19.21 3.26
CA ASN A 219 38.65 -20.38 2.95
C ASN A 219 38.44 -20.54 1.43
N THR A 220 39.45 -21.09 0.76
CA THR A 220 39.45 -21.23 -0.71
C THR A 220 38.39 -22.20 -1.23
N THR A 221 37.99 -23.18 -0.43
CA THR A 221 36.94 -24.13 -0.83
C THR A 221 35.58 -23.44 -0.90
N ALA A 222 35.18 -22.75 0.18
CA ALA A 222 33.93 -22.01 0.21
C ALA A 222 33.90 -20.85 -0.80
N ALA A 223 35.06 -20.24 -1.09
CA ALA A 223 35.19 -19.21 -2.13
C ALA A 223 34.83 -19.77 -3.51
N LYS A 224 35.37 -20.92 -3.91
CA LYS A 224 35.05 -21.58 -5.18
C LYS A 224 33.59 -22.01 -5.27
N GLU A 225 33.01 -22.51 -4.17
CA GLU A 225 31.59 -22.87 -4.12
C GLU A 225 30.68 -21.66 -4.30
N ALA A 226 31.04 -20.52 -3.69
CA ALA A 226 30.31 -19.28 -3.85
C ALA A 226 30.45 -18.73 -5.29
N GLU A 227 31.66 -18.75 -5.84
CA GLU A 227 31.94 -18.32 -7.21
C GLU A 227 31.12 -19.11 -8.25
N ALA A 228 31.01 -20.44 -8.05
CA ALA A 228 30.20 -21.32 -8.90
C ALA A 228 28.69 -20.96 -8.88
N LYS A 229 28.19 -20.29 -7.85
CA LYS A 229 26.79 -19.84 -7.72
C LYS A 229 26.60 -18.38 -8.12
N ALA A 230 27.68 -17.66 -8.43
CA ALA A 230 27.65 -16.25 -8.75
C ALA A 230 26.86 -15.99 -10.05
N GLY A 231 26.08 -14.95 -10.05
CA GLY A 231 25.27 -14.48 -11.18
C GLY A 231 25.17 -12.96 -11.17
N ASP A 232 24.20 -12.43 -11.92
CA ASP A 232 24.03 -10.98 -12.11
C ASP A 232 22.74 -10.44 -11.49
N VAL A 233 21.96 -11.27 -10.79
CA VAL A 233 20.72 -10.84 -10.16
C VAL A 233 21.04 -10.12 -8.83
N PRO A 234 20.79 -8.80 -8.71
CA PRO A 234 21.00 -8.05 -7.47
C PRO A 234 19.90 -8.35 -6.45
N PRO A 235 20.13 -8.03 -5.17
CA PRO A 235 19.04 -8.00 -4.19
C PRO A 235 17.98 -6.97 -4.57
N ARG A 236 16.72 -7.30 -4.33
CA ARG A 236 15.58 -6.50 -4.77
C ARG A 236 15.35 -5.30 -3.86
N LEU A 237 15.68 -4.12 -4.32
CA LEU A 237 15.31 -2.86 -3.68
C LEU A 237 13.98 -2.35 -4.26
N ALA A 238 12.90 -2.46 -3.51
CA ALA A 238 11.63 -1.81 -3.86
C ALA A 238 11.69 -0.33 -3.42
N ASP A 239 11.70 0.58 -4.40
CA ASP A 239 11.73 2.03 -4.19
C ASP A 239 10.70 2.70 -5.10
N PRO A 240 9.39 2.61 -4.74
CA PRO A 240 8.30 3.11 -5.59
C PRO A 240 8.40 4.60 -5.91
N LEU A 241 8.92 5.43 -5.00
CA LEU A 241 9.06 6.87 -5.24
C LEU A 241 10.09 7.16 -6.34
N VAL A 242 11.25 6.51 -6.31
CA VAL A 242 12.28 6.66 -7.35
C VAL A 242 11.84 6.00 -8.65
N MET A 243 11.18 4.87 -8.57
CA MET A 243 10.56 4.25 -9.75
C MET A 243 9.56 5.21 -10.41
N GLY A 244 8.72 5.90 -9.63
CA GLY A 244 7.81 6.93 -10.14
C GLY A 244 8.53 8.15 -10.72
N LEU A 245 9.62 8.57 -10.08
CA LEU A 245 10.41 9.74 -10.50
C LEU A 245 10.98 9.60 -11.92
N TYR A 246 11.64 8.48 -12.19
CA TYR A 246 12.31 8.24 -13.48
C TYR A 246 11.45 7.50 -14.51
N GLY A 247 10.17 7.30 -14.24
CA GLY A 247 9.32 6.46 -15.09
C GLY A 247 9.70 4.97 -15.04
N GLY A 248 10.59 4.62 -14.13
CA GLY A 248 11.07 3.25 -13.87
C GLY A 248 10.23 2.52 -12.83
N GLY A 249 9.01 2.90 -12.74
CA GLY A 249 8.01 2.07 -12.12
C GLY A 249 7.27 1.27 -13.19
N ALA A 250 7.81 0.25 -13.57
CA ALA A 250 8.01 -0.54 -14.75
C ALA A 250 9.01 0.20 -15.65
N SER A 251 10.22 -0.33 -15.86
CA SER A 251 10.83 -0.39 -17.20
C SER A 251 9.69 -0.40 -18.16
N ALA A 252 9.53 0.54 -19.09
CA ALA A 252 8.35 0.56 -19.92
C ALA A 252 7.83 -0.89 -19.98
N GLN A 253 7.09 -1.31 -18.98
CA GLN A 253 6.19 -2.40 -19.08
C GLN A 253 5.41 -1.84 -20.22
N GLN A 254 5.84 -2.19 -21.41
CA GLN A 254 5.08 -1.91 -22.60
C GLN A 254 3.70 -2.22 -22.13
N LEU A 255 2.91 -1.12 -21.86
CA LEU A 255 1.56 -1.28 -21.41
C LEU A 255 1.03 -2.24 -22.45
N SER A 256 1.02 -3.53 -22.12
CA SER A 256 0.73 -4.58 -23.08
C SER A 256 -0.78 -4.58 -23.24
N GLY A 257 -1.24 -4.66 -24.45
CA GLY A 257 -2.66 -4.66 -24.75
C GLY A 257 -3.13 -3.38 -25.46
N THR A 258 -4.45 -3.30 -25.62
CA THR A 258 -5.11 -2.15 -26.24
C THR A 258 -4.94 -0.88 -25.40
N PRO A 259 -5.07 0.33 -25.98
CA PRO A 259 -5.00 1.57 -25.23
C PRO A 259 -6.01 1.63 -24.05
N LEU A 260 -7.15 0.95 -24.15
CA LEU A 260 -8.11 0.82 -23.07
C LEU A 260 -7.54 -0.01 -21.90
N GLN A 261 -6.93 -1.16 -22.18
CA GLN A 261 -6.28 -1.99 -21.16
C GLN A 261 -5.11 -1.24 -20.49
N GLN A 262 -4.38 -0.43 -21.26
CA GLN A 262 -3.34 0.44 -20.72
C GLN A 262 -3.90 1.49 -19.78
N ALA A 263 -5.05 2.09 -20.09
CA ALA A 263 -5.74 3.04 -19.21
C ALA A 263 -6.20 2.37 -17.91
N GLU A 264 -6.72 1.14 -17.99
CA GLU A 264 -7.12 0.34 -16.80
C GLU A 264 -5.91 0.01 -15.90
N GLN A 265 -4.78 -0.40 -16.48
CA GLN A 265 -3.54 -0.67 -15.73
C GLN A 265 -3.00 0.60 -15.04
N LEU A 266 -3.06 1.75 -15.72
CA LEU A 266 -2.68 3.04 -15.15
C LEU A 266 -3.58 3.42 -13.97
N ALA A 267 -4.89 3.26 -14.10
CA ALA A 267 -5.83 3.51 -13.00
C ALA A 267 -5.57 2.57 -11.81
N GLY A 268 -5.39 1.28 -12.06
CA GLY A 268 -5.07 0.28 -11.03
C GLY A 268 -3.75 0.55 -10.29
N SER A 269 -2.81 1.25 -10.94
CA SER A 269 -1.55 1.70 -10.32
C SER A 269 -1.63 3.09 -9.69
N GLY A 270 -2.82 3.69 -9.57
CA GLY A 270 -3.03 5.02 -8.99
C GLY A 270 -2.62 6.18 -9.90
N LYS A 271 -2.20 5.93 -11.15
CA LYS A 271 -1.79 6.95 -12.13
C LYS A 271 -3.01 7.55 -12.84
N ILE A 272 -3.92 8.15 -12.09
CA ILE A 272 -5.26 8.57 -12.53
C ILE A 272 -5.21 9.55 -13.72
N ALA A 273 -4.37 10.58 -13.65
CA ALA A 273 -4.25 11.56 -14.73
C ALA A 273 -3.79 10.91 -16.06
N ALA A 274 -2.83 9.98 -15.98
CA ALA A 274 -2.36 9.23 -17.15
C ALA A 274 -3.43 8.26 -17.66
N ALA A 275 -4.21 7.63 -16.78
CA ALA A 275 -5.34 6.77 -17.15
C ALA A 275 -6.42 7.56 -17.91
N ARG A 276 -6.83 8.74 -17.39
CA ARG A 276 -7.78 9.64 -18.05
C ARG A 276 -7.27 10.08 -19.45
N ALA A 277 -6.00 10.48 -19.54
CA ALA A 277 -5.41 10.91 -20.81
C ALA A 277 -5.39 9.77 -21.84
N LYS A 278 -5.02 8.56 -21.41
CA LYS A 278 -4.98 7.39 -22.28
C LYS A 278 -6.37 6.93 -22.71
N LEU A 279 -7.35 6.99 -21.81
CA LEU A 279 -8.74 6.73 -22.10
C LEU A 279 -9.29 7.75 -23.13
N ALA A 280 -9.03 9.05 -22.92
CA ALA A 280 -9.47 10.11 -23.83
C ALA A 280 -8.82 9.99 -25.21
N GLU A 281 -7.55 9.54 -25.30
CA GLU A 281 -6.89 9.22 -26.55
C GLU A 281 -7.65 8.11 -27.30
N TYR A 282 -7.96 7.01 -26.63
CA TYR A 282 -8.71 5.89 -27.19
C TYR A 282 -10.11 6.29 -27.64
N GLN A 283 -10.84 7.05 -26.83
CA GLN A 283 -12.22 7.45 -27.11
C GLN A 283 -12.36 8.44 -28.29
N ARG A 284 -11.29 9.13 -28.73
CA ARG A 284 -11.35 9.98 -29.94
C ARG A 284 -11.66 9.18 -31.20
N GLU A 285 -11.17 7.94 -31.25
CA GLU A 285 -11.37 7.06 -32.41
C GLU A 285 -12.48 6.03 -32.15
N HIS A 286 -12.83 5.81 -30.86
CA HIS A 286 -13.76 4.78 -30.40
C HIS A 286 -14.78 5.36 -29.41
N ALA A 287 -15.49 6.43 -29.82
CA ALA A 287 -16.43 7.15 -28.95
C ALA A 287 -17.62 6.29 -28.47
N ASP A 288 -18.00 5.28 -29.25
CA ASP A 288 -19.11 4.38 -28.98
C ASP A 288 -18.67 3.02 -28.42
N ASP A 289 -17.41 2.90 -27.96
CA ASP A 289 -16.94 1.69 -27.29
C ASP A 289 -17.54 1.59 -25.89
N VAL A 290 -18.42 0.62 -25.72
CA VAL A 290 -19.17 0.39 -24.47
C VAL A 290 -18.25 0.07 -23.29
N ASP A 291 -17.16 -0.66 -23.50
CA ASP A 291 -16.23 -1.02 -22.43
C ASP A 291 -15.38 0.18 -21.98
N ALA A 292 -14.99 1.05 -22.93
CA ALA A 292 -14.33 2.32 -22.61
C ALA A 292 -15.23 3.28 -21.83
N LEU A 293 -16.51 3.40 -22.23
CA LEU A 293 -17.50 4.19 -21.50
C LEU A 293 -17.80 3.62 -20.11
N ALA A 294 -17.90 2.29 -19.99
CA ALA A 294 -18.09 1.60 -18.71
C ALA A 294 -16.85 1.79 -17.80
N PHE A 295 -15.64 1.75 -18.36
CA PHE A 295 -14.43 2.05 -17.61
C PHE A 295 -14.40 3.51 -17.14
N GLN A 296 -14.75 4.47 -18.02
CA GLN A 296 -14.85 5.89 -17.64
C GLN A 296 -15.84 6.08 -16.49
N ALA A 297 -17.02 5.50 -16.57
CA ALA A 297 -18.05 5.60 -15.53
C ALA A 297 -17.53 5.09 -14.17
N ARG A 298 -16.84 3.93 -14.16
CA ARG A 298 -16.25 3.35 -12.93
C ARG A 298 -15.15 4.24 -12.35
N LEU A 299 -14.25 4.72 -13.21
CA LEU A 299 -13.14 5.58 -12.81
C LEU A 299 -13.66 6.88 -12.20
N GLU A 300 -14.55 7.58 -12.89
CA GLU A 300 -15.05 8.87 -12.43
C GLU A 300 -15.94 8.75 -11.19
N ALA A 301 -16.74 7.69 -11.06
CA ALA A 301 -17.49 7.40 -9.84
C ALA A 301 -16.56 7.20 -8.63
N SER A 302 -15.45 6.47 -8.80
CA SER A 302 -14.48 6.24 -7.75
C SER A 302 -13.75 7.51 -7.29
N LEU A 303 -13.70 8.53 -8.15
CA LEU A 303 -13.10 9.84 -7.88
C LEU A 303 -14.12 10.87 -7.36
N GLY A 304 -15.41 10.52 -7.35
CA GLY A 304 -16.49 11.41 -6.93
C GLY A 304 -16.99 12.36 -8.03
N ASP A 305 -16.53 12.22 -9.28
CA ASP A 305 -16.99 12.99 -10.44
C ASP A 305 -18.32 12.44 -10.97
N GLN A 306 -19.35 12.51 -10.11
CA GLN A 306 -20.63 11.83 -10.29
C GLN A 306 -21.35 12.20 -11.61
N LEU A 307 -21.25 13.45 -12.07
CA LEU A 307 -21.89 13.89 -13.31
C LEU A 307 -21.26 13.21 -14.54
N ILE A 308 -19.93 13.14 -14.59
CA ILE A 308 -19.20 12.50 -15.68
C ILE A 308 -19.45 10.99 -15.65
N ALA A 309 -19.43 10.40 -14.45
CA ALA A 309 -19.70 8.97 -14.26
C ALA A 309 -21.11 8.58 -14.75
N GLN A 310 -22.15 9.37 -14.41
CA GLN A 310 -23.51 9.14 -14.85
C GLN A 310 -23.63 9.26 -16.37
N ALA A 311 -23.10 10.33 -16.97
CA ALA A 311 -23.16 10.54 -18.41
C ALA A 311 -22.51 9.39 -19.19
N ALA A 312 -21.33 8.94 -18.78
CA ALA A 312 -20.64 7.81 -19.41
C ALA A 312 -21.44 6.49 -19.26
N ALA A 313 -21.99 6.24 -18.06
CA ALA A 313 -22.82 5.05 -17.83
C ALA A 313 -24.12 5.09 -18.64
N ASP A 314 -24.78 6.25 -18.78
CA ASP A 314 -25.99 6.42 -19.57
C ASP A 314 -25.73 6.18 -21.07
N GLN A 315 -24.62 6.70 -21.59
CA GLN A 315 -24.19 6.45 -22.95
C GLN A 315 -23.92 4.96 -23.20
N ALA A 316 -23.16 4.30 -22.31
CA ALA A 316 -22.88 2.87 -22.41
C ALA A 316 -24.16 2.03 -22.40
N MET A 317 -25.11 2.37 -21.52
CA MET A 317 -26.41 1.70 -21.42
C MET A 317 -27.33 1.97 -22.62
N THR A 318 -27.21 3.15 -23.25
CA THR A 318 -27.95 3.47 -24.48
C THR A 318 -27.44 2.64 -25.66
N LEU A 319 -26.12 2.50 -25.77
CA LEU A 319 -25.49 1.74 -26.85
C LEU A 319 -25.72 0.22 -26.70
N LYS A 320 -25.62 -0.30 -25.49
CA LYS A 320 -25.77 -1.73 -25.22
C LYS A 320 -26.40 -1.99 -23.85
N PRO A 321 -27.75 -2.00 -23.76
CA PRO A 321 -28.49 -2.12 -22.50
C PRO A 321 -28.22 -3.39 -21.68
N ASP A 322 -27.80 -4.45 -22.35
CA ASP A 322 -27.52 -5.76 -21.75
C ASP A 322 -26.02 -6.06 -21.60
N SER A 323 -25.14 -5.07 -21.82
CA SER A 323 -23.70 -5.25 -21.56
C SER A 323 -23.45 -5.44 -20.08
N ALA A 324 -22.80 -6.56 -19.70
CA ALA A 324 -22.46 -6.85 -18.32
C ALA A 324 -21.54 -5.77 -17.71
N THR A 325 -20.59 -5.25 -18.49
CA THR A 325 -19.65 -4.20 -18.07
C THR A 325 -20.37 -2.86 -17.88
N ALA A 326 -21.31 -2.48 -18.78
CA ALA A 326 -22.11 -1.28 -18.64
C ALA A 326 -23.07 -1.35 -17.45
N LEU A 327 -23.76 -2.49 -17.27
CA LEU A 327 -24.62 -2.75 -16.12
C LEU A 327 -23.84 -2.68 -14.80
N PHE A 328 -22.66 -3.27 -14.75
CA PHE A 328 -21.77 -3.22 -13.59
C PHE A 328 -21.31 -1.80 -13.28
N ALA A 329 -20.87 -1.06 -14.29
CA ALA A 329 -20.46 0.33 -14.15
C ALA A 329 -21.60 1.21 -13.63
N ARG A 330 -22.81 1.02 -14.15
CA ARG A 330 -24.01 1.72 -13.66
C ARG A 330 -24.30 1.42 -12.19
N GLY A 331 -24.16 0.14 -11.79
CA GLY A 331 -24.29 -0.27 -10.39
C GLY A 331 -23.29 0.45 -9.49
N LEU A 332 -22.02 0.55 -9.91
CA LEU A 332 -20.99 1.30 -9.18
C LEU A 332 -21.31 2.79 -9.06
N VAL A 333 -21.78 3.43 -10.13
CA VAL A 333 -22.21 4.83 -10.10
C VAL A 333 -23.26 5.07 -9.02
N TYR A 334 -24.25 4.18 -8.89
CA TYR A 334 -25.25 4.26 -7.84
C TYR A 334 -24.68 3.97 -6.44
N GLU A 335 -23.79 2.98 -6.30
CA GLU A 335 -23.21 2.66 -4.99
C GLU A 335 -22.36 3.82 -4.45
N TYR A 336 -21.52 4.44 -5.29
CA TYR A 336 -20.75 5.63 -4.92
C TYR A 336 -21.65 6.87 -4.64
N ALA A 337 -22.84 6.91 -5.21
CA ALA A 337 -23.85 7.90 -4.89
C ALA A 337 -24.64 7.60 -3.59
N GLY A 338 -24.42 6.43 -2.98
CA GLY A 338 -25.12 5.98 -1.77
C GLY A 338 -26.47 5.30 -2.03
N ASP A 339 -26.86 5.08 -3.30
CA ASP A 339 -28.10 4.36 -3.64
C ASP A 339 -27.87 2.86 -3.77
N ASP A 340 -27.82 2.18 -2.60
CA ASP A 340 -27.61 0.75 -2.51
C ASP A 340 -28.70 -0.08 -3.20
N ASN A 341 -29.93 0.44 -3.31
CA ASN A 341 -31.03 -0.31 -3.93
C ASN A 341 -30.89 -0.37 -5.45
N GLN A 342 -30.57 0.74 -6.08
CA GLN A 342 -30.28 0.77 -7.50
C GLN A 342 -29.00 -0.02 -7.82
N ALA A 343 -27.94 0.17 -7.04
CA ALA A 343 -26.70 -0.59 -7.19
C ALA A 343 -26.95 -2.10 -7.18
N TYR A 344 -27.68 -2.59 -6.18
CA TYR A 344 -28.08 -4.00 -6.08
C TYR A 344 -28.82 -4.51 -7.33
N SER A 345 -29.79 -3.76 -7.83
CA SER A 345 -30.54 -4.13 -9.01
C SER A 345 -29.64 -4.27 -10.25
N TYR A 346 -28.71 -3.33 -10.43
CA TYR A 346 -27.78 -3.35 -11.55
C TYR A 346 -26.73 -4.46 -11.40
N TYR A 347 -26.23 -4.75 -10.20
CA TYR A 347 -25.31 -5.88 -9.98
C TYR A 347 -25.99 -7.23 -10.28
N GLN A 348 -27.25 -7.40 -9.91
CA GLN A 348 -28.02 -8.60 -10.28
C GLN A 348 -28.13 -8.76 -11.80
N ARG A 349 -28.40 -7.68 -12.53
CA ARG A 349 -28.47 -7.69 -13.99
C ARG A 349 -27.10 -8.00 -14.61
N ALA A 350 -26.02 -7.39 -14.09
CA ALA A 350 -24.65 -7.61 -14.55
C ALA A 350 -24.24 -9.08 -14.40
N VAL A 351 -24.49 -9.70 -13.23
CA VAL A 351 -24.18 -11.11 -12.98
C VAL A 351 -25.02 -12.06 -13.84
N ARG A 352 -26.27 -11.68 -14.18
CA ARG A 352 -27.09 -12.45 -15.14
C ARG A 352 -26.56 -12.34 -16.57
N ALA A 353 -26.07 -11.17 -16.96
CA ALA A 353 -25.53 -10.93 -18.30
C ALA A 353 -24.16 -11.62 -18.48
N ASP A 354 -23.33 -11.65 -17.46
CA ASP A 354 -22.08 -12.41 -17.43
C ASP A 354 -21.86 -13.06 -16.05
N VAL A 355 -22.07 -14.36 -16.01
CA VAL A 355 -21.88 -15.16 -14.79
C VAL A 355 -20.44 -15.26 -14.33
N LYS A 356 -19.46 -14.88 -15.16
CA LYS A 356 -18.03 -14.89 -14.85
C LYS A 356 -17.49 -13.52 -14.43
N LEU A 357 -18.32 -12.48 -14.39
CA LEU A 357 -17.91 -11.14 -13.99
C LEU A 357 -17.65 -11.09 -12.47
N ALA A 358 -16.44 -11.49 -12.06
CA ALA A 358 -16.03 -11.61 -10.66
C ALA A 358 -16.29 -10.33 -9.83
N PRO A 359 -15.97 -9.10 -10.28
CA PRO A 359 -16.24 -7.89 -9.50
C PRO A 359 -17.75 -7.66 -9.24
N ALA A 360 -18.61 -7.99 -10.21
CA ALA A 360 -20.06 -7.87 -10.00
C ALA A 360 -20.58 -8.87 -8.97
N ARG A 361 -20.03 -10.10 -8.94
CA ARG A 361 -20.37 -11.09 -7.92
C ARG A 361 -19.95 -10.64 -6.52
N LEU A 362 -18.75 -10.08 -6.37
CA LEU A 362 -18.27 -9.55 -5.10
C LEU A 362 -19.24 -8.49 -4.56
N LEU A 363 -19.57 -7.49 -5.37
CA LEU A 363 -20.42 -6.40 -4.92
C LEU A 363 -21.91 -6.81 -4.77
N LEU A 364 -22.39 -7.75 -5.57
CA LEU A 364 -23.70 -8.36 -5.34
C LEU A 364 -23.74 -9.11 -3.99
N GLY A 365 -22.71 -9.91 -3.68
CA GLY A 365 -22.57 -10.58 -2.39
C GLY A 365 -22.53 -9.58 -1.23
N ASN A 366 -21.75 -8.50 -1.35
CA ASN A 366 -21.71 -7.43 -0.37
C ASN A 366 -23.10 -6.80 -0.15
N ALA A 367 -23.82 -6.52 -1.21
CA ALA A 367 -25.18 -5.97 -1.15
C ALA A 367 -26.19 -6.95 -0.53
N GLU A 368 -26.02 -8.25 -0.75
CA GLU A 368 -26.83 -9.29 -0.08
C GLU A 368 -26.49 -9.38 1.43
N MET A 369 -25.21 -9.28 1.82
CA MET A 369 -24.79 -9.22 3.22
C MET A 369 -25.44 -8.05 3.96
N ARG A 370 -25.38 -6.83 3.40
CA ARG A 370 -26.04 -5.63 3.95
C ARG A 370 -27.54 -5.80 4.16
N ARG A 371 -28.18 -6.65 3.35
CA ARG A 371 -29.62 -6.97 3.42
C ARG A 371 -29.95 -8.15 4.32
N GLY A 372 -28.95 -8.74 5.01
CA GLY A 372 -29.14 -9.95 5.83
C GLY A 372 -29.46 -11.21 5.03
N ARG A 373 -29.24 -11.19 3.71
CA ARG A 373 -29.49 -12.33 2.81
C ARG A 373 -28.27 -13.24 2.71
N TYR A 374 -27.82 -13.74 3.86
CA TYR A 374 -26.53 -14.40 4.01
C TYR A 374 -26.35 -15.63 3.12
N SER A 375 -27.42 -16.44 2.92
CA SER A 375 -27.34 -17.60 2.03
C SER A 375 -27.17 -17.23 0.57
N GLN A 376 -27.79 -16.12 0.12
CA GLN A 376 -27.61 -15.60 -1.24
C GLN A 376 -26.20 -15.01 -1.39
N ALA A 377 -25.71 -14.26 -0.41
CA ALA A 377 -24.34 -13.76 -0.38
C ALA A 377 -23.34 -14.91 -0.49
N ALA A 378 -23.52 -15.98 0.30
CA ALA A 378 -22.66 -17.17 0.27
C ALA A 378 -22.62 -17.80 -1.12
N GLU A 379 -23.74 -17.84 -1.86
CA GLU A 379 -23.76 -18.35 -3.22
C GLU A 379 -22.93 -17.47 -4.18
N GLN A 380 -23.04 -16.13 -4.07
CA GLN A 380 -22.23 -15.24 -4.90
C GLN A 380 -20.74 -15.39 -4.60
N TYR A 381 -20.35 -15.44 -3.33
CA TYR A 381 -18.97 -15.59 -2.94
C TYR A 381 -18.40 -16.98 -3.25
N ARG A 382 -19.21 -18.05 -3.22
CA ARG A 382 -18.80 -19.39 -3.66
C ARG A 382 -18.46 -19.41 -5.14
N GLN A 383 -19.31 -18.78 -5.96
CA GLN A 383 -19.04 -18.63 -7.39
C GLN A 383 -17.80 -17.75 -7.63
N LEU A 384 -17.59 -16.71 -6.81
CA LEU A 384 -16.38 -15.89 -6.86
C LEU A 384 -15.12 -16.72 -6.53
N ALA A 385 -15.13 -17.49 -5.44
CA ALA A 385 -14.01 -18.36 -5.05
C ALA A 385 -13.69 -19.44 -6.11
N GLN A 386 -14.70 -19.94 -6.82
CA GLN A 386 -14.51 -20.85 -7.95
C GLN A 386 -13.87 -20.18 -9.17
N LEU A 387 -14.19 -18.89 -9.42
CA LEU A 387 -13.58 -18.11 -10.50
C LEU A 387 -12.13 -17.70 -10.18
N GLN A 388 -11.80 -17.56 -8.90
CA GLN A 388 -10.50 -17.13 -8.40
C GLN A 388 -9.96 -18.11 -7.34
N PRO A 389 -9.57 -19.32 -7.74
CA PRO A 389 -9.01 -20.30 -6.82
C PRO A 389 -7.73 -19.76 -6.16
N GLY A 390 -7.65 -19.87 -4.85
CA GLY A 390 -6.50 -19.36 -4.07
C GLY A 390 -6.63 -17.88 -3.63
N ASP A 391 -7.68 -17.16 -4.05
CA ASP A 391 -7.99 -15.85 -3.50
C ASP A 391 -8.54 -15.98 -2.08
N ALA A 392 -7.70 -15.66 -1.09
CA ALA A 392 -8.05 -15.74 0.32
C ALA A 392 -9.16 -14.73 0.70
N GLN A 393 -9.25 -13.58 0.05
CA GLN A 393 -10.32 -12.62 0.31
C GLN A 393 -11.68 -13.15 -0.14
N ALA A 394 -11.75 -13.76 -1.33
CA ALA A 394 -12.96 -14.42 -1.80
C ALA A 394 -13.40 -15.53 -0.83
N GLN A 395 -12.44 -16.32 -0.31
CA GLN A 395 -12.70 -17.34 0.69
C GLN A 395 -13.17 -16.75 2.03
N ALA A 396 -12.58 -15.65 2.50
CA ALA A 396 -12.98 -14.99 3.74
C ALA A 396 -14.43 -14.44 3.65
N HIS A 397 -14.81 -13.84 2.53
CA HIS A 397 -16.18 -13.41 2.26
C HIS A 397 -17.16 -14.59 2.30
N LEU A 398 -16.81 -15.71 1.66
CA LEU A 398 -17.64 -16.93 1.68
C LEU A 398 -17.82 -17.45 3.10
N VAL A 399 -16.74 -17.58 3.87
CA VAL A 399 -16.77 -18.04 5.27
C VAL A 399 -17.67 -17.13 6.12
N ALA A 400 -17.50 -15.81 5.99
CA ALA A 400 -18.33 -14.87 6.75
C ALA A 400 -19.82 -15.01 6.43
N ALA A 401 -20.17 -15.15 5.15
CA ALA A 401 -21.57 -15.32 4.72
C ALA A 401 -22.17 -16.65 5.21
N GLU A 402 -21.41 -17.76 5.11
CA GLU A 402 -21.85 -19.07 5.59
C GLU A 402 -22.00 -19.13 7.12
N VAL A 403 -21.07 -18.52 7.86
CA VAL A 403 -21.16 -18.41 9.33
C VAL A 403 -22.37 -17.54 9.71
N ALA A 404 -22.59 -16.41 9.02
CA ALA A 404 -23.77 -15.57 9.26
C ALA A 404 -25.09 -16.28 8.93
N ALA A 405 -25.07 -17.21 7.97
CA ALA A 405 -26.20 -18.09 7.64
C ALA A 405 -26.36 -19.27 8.60
N GLY A 406 -25.53 -19.38 9.66
CA GLY A 406 -25.53 -20.52 10.60
C GLY A 406 -24.92 -21.82 10.04
N GLN A 407 -24.14 -21.75 8.97
CA GLN A 407 -23.59 -22.90 8.24
C GLN A 407 -22.07 -23.08 8.48
N CYS A 408 -21.59 -22.86 9.71
CA CYS A 408 -20.15 -22.88 10.00
C CYS A 408 -19.47 -24.22 9.64
N GLY A 409 -20.18 -25.35 9.75
CA GLY A 409 -19.65 -26.66 9.34
C GLY A 409 -19.41 -26.76 7.83
N ARG A 410 -20.25 -26.12 7.00
CA ARG A 410 -20.05 -26.03 5.57
C ARG A 410 -18.86 -25.12 5.25
N ALA A 411 -18.80 -23.95 5.89
CA ALA A 411 -17.67 -23.04 5.77
C ALA A 411 -16.34 -23.75 6.06
N LEU A 412 -16.29 -24.60 7.11
CA LEU A 412 -15.12 -25.38 7.45
C LEU A 412 -14.73 -26.38 6.36
N ALA A 413 -15.70 -27.09 5.77
CA ALA A 413 -15.46 -28.01 4.68
C ALA A 413 -14.92 -27.30 3.43
N ASP A 414 -15.57 -26.19 3.02
CA ASP A 414 -15.16 -25.40 1.84
C ASP A 414 -13.76 -24.78 2.04
N THR A 415 -13.45 -24.27 3.24
CA THR A 415 -12.12 -23.75 3.58
C THR A 415 -11.05 -24.83 3.61
N SER A 416 -11.37 -26.03 4.11
CA SER A 416 -10.44 -27.16 4.11
C SER A 416 -10.08 -27.61 2.69
N VAL A 417 -11.02 -27.55 1.75
CA VAL A 417 -10.76 -27.84 0.33
C VAL A 417 -9.84 -26.77 -0.26
N ALA A 418 -10.12 -25.49 -0.04
CA ALA A 418 -9.30 -24.38 -0.54
C ALA A 418 -7.85 -24.47 0.00
N GLN A 419 -7.69 -24.70 1.30
CA GLN A 419 -6.38 -24.82 1.95
C GLN A 419 -5.58 -26.02 1.44
N LYS A 420 -6.23 -27.17 1.19
CA LYS A 420 -5.58 -28.35 0.58
C LYS A 420 -5.19 -28.12 -0.88
N GLY A 421 -5.93 -27.27 -1.59
CA GLY A 421 -5.62 -26.88 -2.97
C GLY A 421 -4.36 -26.01 -3.06
N ASP A 422 -4.12 -25.17 -2.05
CA ASP A 422 -2.91 -24.32 -1.93
C ASP A 422 -2.35 -24.37 -0.50
N PRO A 423 -1.61 -25.44 -0.15
CA PRO A 423 -1.13 -25.65 1.22
C PRO A 423 -0.06 -24.64 1.69
N LYS A 424 0.48 -23.81 0.79
CA LYS A 424 1.49 -22.80 1.10
C LYS A 424 0.90 -21.41 1.28
N ASN A 425 -0.37 -21.25 1.02
CA ASN A 425 -1.06 -19.97 1.17
C ASN A 425 -1.32 -19.67 2.65
N GLY A 426 -0.51 -18.80 3.23
CA GLY A 426 -0.61 -18.42 4.65
C GLY A 426 -1.94 -17.77 5.01
N GLU A 427 -2.55 -17.02 4.08
CA GLU A 427 -3.83 -16.36 4.30
C GLU A 427 -4.98 -17.39 4.37
N LEU A 428 -5.01 -18.40 3.48
CA LEU A 428 -5.97 -19.49 3.56
C LEU A 428 -5.79 -20.32 4.84
N MET A 429 -4.54 -20.57 5.25
CA MET A 429 -4.25 -21.21 6.54
C MET A 429 -4.80 -20.40 7.71
N GLN A 430 -4.63 -19.06 7.70
CA GLN A 430 -5.13 -18.18 8.75
C GLN A 430 -6.67 -18.19 8.83
N ILE A 431 -7.37 -18.18 7.67
CA ILE A 431 -8.83 -18.29 7.61
C ILE A 431 -9.28 -19.64 8.22
N PHE A 432 -8.60 -20.72 7.86
CA PHE A 432 -8.89 -22.04 8.44
C PHE A 432 -8.68 -22.05 9.95
N VAL A 433 -7.58 -21.48 10.45
CA VAL A 433 -7.30 -21.36 11.89
C VAL A 433 -8.44 -20.64 12.61
N ARG A 434 -8.82 -19.46 12.14
CA ARG A 434 -9.89 -18.67 12.74
C ARG A 434 -11.22 -19.44 12.76
N LEU A 435 -11.57 -20.08 11.67
CA LEU A 435 -12.83 -20.80 11.51
C LEU A 435 -12.85 -22.09 12.36
N ALA A 436 -11.83 -22.93 12.32
CA ALA A 436 -11.75 -24.17 13.09
C ALA A 436 -11.71 -23.89 14.60
N SER A 437 -11.14 -22.76 15.00
CA SER A 437 -11.09 -22.34 16.41
C SER A 437 -12.45 -21.87 16.93
N THR A 438 -13.34 -21.34 16.08
CA THR A 438 -14.59 -20.68 16.51
C THR A 438 -15.85 -21.47 16.14
N CYS A 439 -15.78 -22.35 15.15
CA CYS A 439 -16.92 -23.16 14.71
C CYS A 439 -17.20 -24.32 15.68
N GLN A 440 -18.43 -24.38 16.20
CA GLN A 440 -18.84 -25.46 17.10
C GLN A 440 -18.82 -26.84 16.45
N ALA A 441 -19.02 -26.91 15.12
CA ALA A 441 -18.98 -28.16 14.36
C ALA A 441 -17.56 -28.67 14.11
N ALA A 442 -16.52 -27.91 14.43
CA ALA A 442 -15.13 -28.34 14.25
C ALA A 442 -14.79 -29.51 15.18
N LYS A 443 -14.17 -30.54 14.61
CA LYS A 443 -13.66 -31.69 15.36
C LYS A 443 -12.37 -31.34 16.10
N GLN A 444 -12.00 -32.16 17.08
CA GLN A 444 -10.77 -31.94 17.85
C GLN A 444 -9.53 -31.93 16.93
N GLU A 445 -9.47 -32.86 15.95
CA GLU A 445 -8.35 -32.95 15.00
C GLU A 445 -8.20 -31.67 14.15
N GLU A 446 -9.32 -31.02 13.80
CA GLU A 446 -9.29 -29.75 13.04
C GLU A 446 -8.83 -28.59 13.93
N ARG A 447 -9.18 -28.61 15.22
CA ARG A 447 -8.70 -27.61 16.21
C ARG A 447 -7.21 -27.80 16.50
N ASP A 448 -6.75 -29.05 16.63
CA ASP A 448 -5.33 -29.36 16.83
C ASP A 448 -4.50 -28.89 15.62
N MET A 449 -4.96 -29.20 14.41
CA MET A 449 -4.36 -28.72 13.16
C MET A 449 -4.35 -27.16 13.09
N ALA A 450 -5.43 -26.54 13.51
CA ALA A 450 -5.51 -25.08 13.56
C ALA A 450 -4.47 -24.47 14.52
N LEU A 451 -4.24 -25.12 15.68
CA LEU A 451 -3.21 -24.68 16.62
C LEU A 451 -1.80 -24.80 16.03
N ASP A 452 -1.50 -25.93 15.36
CA ASP A 452 -0.22 -26.16 14.71
C ASP A 452 0.02 -25.11 13.61
N TYR A 453 -0.98 -24.84 12.77
CA TYR A 453 -0.90 -23.83 11.73
C TYR A 453 -0.72 -22.42 12.31
N ALA A 454 -1.47 -22.06 13.35
CA ALA A 454 -1.36 -20.77 14.00
C ALA A 454 0.05 -20.54 14.58
N GLN A 455 0.64 -21.55 15.22
CA GLN A 455 2.00 -21.49 15.74
C GLN A 455 3.03 -21.35 14.62
N ALA A 456 2.84 -22.03 13.49
CA ALA A 456 3.72 -21.96 12.34
C ALA A 456 3.67 -20.57 11.68
N LEU A 457 2.47 -20.01 11.49
CA LEU A 457 2.26 -18.66 10.93
C LEU A 457 2.87 -17.60 11.83
N TYR A 458 2.58 -17.61 13.12
CA TYR A 458 3.13 -16.67 14.09
C TYR A 458 4.67 -16.74 14.16
N LYS A 459 5.25 -17.94 14.12
CA LYS A 459 6.72 -18.11 14.09
C LYS A 459 7.35 -17.51 12.84
N GLN A 460 6.65 -17.59 11.71
CA GLN A 460 7.12 -17.08 10.43
C GLN A 460 6.99 -15.55 10.35
N ARG A 461 5.85 -15.01 10.82
CA ARG A 461 5.50 -13.59 10.75
C ARG A 461 4.65 -13.19 11.97
N PRO A 462 5.24 -12.66 13.04
CA PRO A 462 4.51 -12.25 14.24
C PRO A 462 3.81 -10.90 14.02
N ASP A 463 2.81 -10.85 13.13
CA ASP A 463 1.98 -9.67 12.93
C ASP A 463 0.68 -9.72 13.77
N ALA A 464 -0.14 -8.67 13.67
CA ALA A 464 -1.36 -8.53 14.45
C ALA A 464 -2.38 -9.64 14.15
N ASP A 465 -2.53 -9.99 12.87
CA ASP A 465 -3.50 -10.97 12.43
C ASP A 465 -3.10 -12.40 12.82
N ASP A 466 -1.82 -12.73 12.69
CA ASP A 466 -1.28 -14.04 13.06
C ASP A 466 -1.26 -14.20 14.59
N SER A 467 -0.95 -13.14 15.34
CA SER A 467 -1.08 -13.12 16.82
C SER A 467 -2.51 -13.37 17.26
N SER A 468 -3.50 -12.70 16.64
CA SER A 468 -4.92 -12.88 16.95
C SER A 468 -5.44 -14.26 16.55
N ALA A 469 -4.97 -14.83 15.43
CA ALA A 469 -5.33 -16.18 15.02
C ALA A 469 -4.80 -17.24 16.01
N LEU A 470 -3.55 -17.09 16.47
CA LEU A 470 -2.97 -17.95 17.50
C LEU A 470 -3.73 -17.85 18.83
N ALA A 471 -4.12 -16.64 19.21
CA ALA A 471 -4.94 -16.43 20.41
C ALA A 471 -6.29 -17.19 20.33
N LEU A 472 -6.97 -17.15 19.18
CA LEU A 472 -8.20 -17.92 18.97
C LEU A 472 -7.97 -19.43 19.09
N ALA A 473 -6.90 -19.95 18.46
CA ALA A 473 -6.55 -21.36 18.51
C ALA A 473 -6.23 -21.83 19.95
N LEU A 474 -5.50 -21.02 20.72
CA LEU A 474 -5.21 -21.29 22.13
C LEU A 474 -6.48 -21.27 23.00
N ALA A 475 -7.37 -20.31 22.76
CA ALA A 475 -8.66 -20.23 23.46
C ALA A 475 -9.54 -21.48 23.16
N ALA A 476 -9.54 -21.97 21.93
CA ALA A 476 -10.24 -23.19 21.54
C ALA A 476 -9.74 -24.44 22.29
N HIS A 477 -8.49 -24.40 22.80
CA HIS A 477 -7.88 -25.40 23.67
C HIS A 477 -7.97 -25.03 25.16
N SER A 478 -8.84 -24.09 25.53
CA SER A 478 -9.04 -23.60 26.91
C SER A 478 -7.80 -22.93 27.54
N LYS A 479 -6.79 -22.58 26.75
CA LYS A 479 -5.56 -21.90 27.19
C LYS A 479 -5.77 -20.38 27.21
N TYR A 480 -6.77 -19.91 27.95
CA TYR A 480 -7.22 -18.51 27.93
C TYR A 480 -6.16 -17.51 28.39
N THR A 481 -5.26 -17.87 29.29
CA THR A 481 -4.18 -16.98 29.76
C THR A 481 -3.19 -16.68 28.63
N GLU A 482 -2.76 -17.73 27.92
CA GLU A 482 -1.88 -17.59 26.75
C GLU A 482 -2.60 -16.83 25.62
N ALA A 483 -3.87 -17.18 25.38
CA ALA A 483 -4.69 -16.49 24.37
C ALA A 483 -4.78 -14.97 24.63
N GLN A 484 -4.95 -14.55 25.89
CA GLN A 484 -4.98 -13.13 26.28
C GLN A 484 -3.64 -12.43 25.99
N GLN A 485 -2.51 -13.11 26.17
CA GLN A 485 -1.19 -12.54 25.89
C GLN A 485 -1.02 -12.25 24.40
N TYR A 486 -1.25 -13.25 23.54
CA TYR A 486 -1.14 -13.07 22.08
C TYR A 486 -2.18 -12.08 21.53
N GLN A 487 -3.38 -12.05 22.09
CA GLN A 487 -4.38 -11.06 21.71
C GLN A 487 -3.97 -9.64 22.11
N ALA A 488 -3.29 -9.46 23.25
CA ALA A 488 -2.76 -8.17 23.65
C ALA A 488 -1.63 -7.71 22.69
N GLU A 489 -0.79 -8.63 22.19
CA GLU A 489 0.20 -8.34 21.15
C GLU A 489 -0.47 -7.85 19.86
N ALA A 490 -1.56 -8.51 19.43
CA ALA A 490 -2.33 -8.08 18.27
C ALA A 490 -2.90 -6.67 18.43
N ILE A 491 -3.48 -6.36 19.59
CA ILE A 491 -3.99 -5.03 19.93
C ILE A 491 -2.87 -3.99 19.87
N PHE A 492 -1.73 -4.30 20.51
CA PHE A 492 -0.59 -3.38 20.54
C PHE A 492 -0.04 -3.10 19.14
N ALA A 493 0.08 -4.14 18.30
CA ALA A 493 0.54 -4.00 16.92
C ALA A 493 -0.42 -3.13 16.09
N ALA A 494 -1.74 -3.34 16.20
CA ALA A 494 -2.75 -2.54 15.51
C ALA A 494 -2.77 -1.07 15.98
N VAL A 495 -2.63 -0.83 17.29
CA VAL A 495 -2.54 0.54 17.84
C VAL A 495 -1.27 1.24 17.32
N ARG A 496 -0.14 0.55 17.29
CA ARG A 496 1.13 1.09 16.83
C ARG A 496 1.12 1.43 15.33
N SER A 497 0.42 0.64 14.51
CA SER A 497 0.24 0.93 13.07
C SER A 497 -0.82 1.99 12.79
N GLY A 498 -1.55 2.47 13.81
CA GLY A 498 -2.66 3.41 13.65
C GLY A 498 -3.95 2.79 13.12
N ASP A 499 -4.04 1.47 13.01
CA ASP A 499 -5.24 0.75 12.59
C ASP A 499 -6.25 0.64 13.74
N LYS A 500 -7.04 1.70 13.88
CA LYS A 500 -8.07 1.80 14.93
C LYS A 500 -9.15 0.73 14.78
N GLN A 501 -9.50 0.37 13.55
CA GLN A 501 -10.57 -0.59 13.30
C GLN A 501 -10.16 -1.99 13.75
N SER A 502 -8.99 -2.46 13.36
CA SER A 502 -8.45 -3.74 13.82
C SER A 502 -8.22 -3.74 15.33
N ALA A 503 -7.71 -2.65 15.91
CA ALA A 503 -7.51 -2.54 17.35
C ALA A 503 -8.82 -2.73 18.15
N GLU A 504 -9.92 -2.10 17.73
CA GLU A 504 -11.23 -2.30 18.37
C GLU A 504 -11.77 -3.73 18.16
N SER A 505 -11.58 -4.30 16.99
CA SER A 505 -11.91 -5.69 16.68
C SER A 505 -11.18 -6.67 17.61
N TYR A 506 -9.89 -6.48 17.80
CA TYR A 506 -9.08 -7.33 18.70
C TYR A 506 -9.43 -7.14 20.17
N LYS A 507 -9.80 -5.94 20.61
CA LYS A 507 -10.30 -5.70 21.98
C LYS A 507 -11.60 -6.44 22.25
N ALA A 508 -12.51 -6.49 21.27
CA ALA A 508 -13.76 -7.25 21.40
C ALA A 508 -13.49 -8.76 21.58
N THR A 509 -12.52 -9.31 20.82
CA THR A 509 -12.07 -10.69 20.96
C THR A 509 -11.40 -10.93 22.32
N GLN A 510 -10.57 -9.99 22.80
CA GLN A 510 -9.94 -10.05 24.13
C GLN A 510 -10.97 -10.18 25.26
N ALA A 511 -12.07 -9.45 25.17
CA ALA A 511 -13.14 -9.51 26.18
C ALA A 511 -13.74 -10.93 26.30
N SER A 512 -13.87 -11.65 25.20
CA SER A 512 -14.32 -13.06 25.21
C SER A 512 -13.33 -13.95 25.96
N PHE A 513 -12.03 -13.77 25.75
CA PHE A 513 -11.01 -14.57 26.43
C PHE A 513 -10.93 -14.28 27.93
N VAL A 514 -11.15 -13.03 28.35
CA VAL A 514 -11.29 -12.66 29.77
C VAL A 514 -12.47 -13.39 30.40
N ALA A 515 -13.57 -13.50 29.67
CA ALA A 515 -14.76 -14.25 30.09
C ALA A 515 -14.58 -15.79 29.99
N LYS A 516 -13.41 -16.28 29.61
CA LYS A 516 -13.12 -17.70 29.33
C LYS A 516 -14.08 -18.31 28.30
N GLN A 517 -14.34 -17.56 27.24
CA GLN A 517 -15.19 -17.97 26.13
C GLN A 517 -14.42 -17.89 24.82
N VAL A 518 -14.73 -18.79 23.91
CA VAL A 518 -14.31 -18.69 22.51
C VAL A 518 -15.40 -17.92 21.76
N PRO A 519 -15.05 -16.94 20.91
CA PRO A 519 -16.03 -16.29 20.05
C PRO A 519 -16.79 -17.30 19.18
N ASP A 520 -18.03 -17.00 18.83
CA ASP A 520 -18.91 -17.84 18.02
C ASP A 520 -18.67 -17.69 16.51
N ARG A 521 -17.73 -16.82 16.12
CA ARG A 521 -17.40 -16.52 14.73
C ARG A 521 -15.93 -16.09 14.53
N PRO A 522 -15.37 -16.29 13.32
CA PRO A 522 -13.95 -16.02 13.00
C PRO A 522 -13.51 -14.56 13.17
N TRP A 523 -14.42 -13.63 12.92
CA TRP A 523 -14.22 -12.18 13.08
C TRP A 523 -15.36 -11.60 13.94
N PRO A 524 -15.15 -10.49 14.65
CA PRO A 524 -16.21 -9.82 15.41
C PRO A 524 -17.38 -9.38 14.53
N ALA A 525 -18.57 -9.26 15.11
CA ALA A 525 -19.80 -8.93 14.37
C ALA A 525 -19.73 -7.64 13.56
N GLY A 526 -18.94 -6.65 14.01
CA GLY A 526 -18.71 -5.39 13.29
C GLY A 526 -17.66 -5.43 12.17
N HIS A 527 -17.04 -6.59 11.95
CA HIS A 527 -16.02 -6.72 10.89
C HIS A 527 -16.63 -6.48 9.49
N PRO A 528 -15.90 -5.83 8.56
CA PRO A 528 -16.39 -5.56 7.20
C PRO A 528 -16.86 -6.77 6.42
N TYR A 529 -16.39 -7.97 6.71
CA TYR A 529 -16.90 -9.19 6.08
C TYR A 529 -18.37 -9.49 6.44
N TYR A 530 -18.83 -9.10 7.64
CA TYR A 530 -20.23 -9.29 8.04
C TYR A 530 -21.11 -8.11 7.68
N ASN A 531 -20.54 -6.91 7.64
CA ASN A 531 -21.24 -5.69 7.29
C ASN A 531 -20.40 -4.86 6.30
N PRO A 532 -20.31 -5.28 5.03
CA PRO A 532 -19.53 -4.58 4.01
C PRO A 532 -20.02 -3.13 3.86
N PRO A 533 -19.16 -2.12 4.01
CA PRO A 533 -19.57 -0.74 3.80
C PRO A 533 -19.92 -0.47 2.33
N LEU A 534 -20.72 0.55 2.08
CA LEU A 534 -20.85 1.12 0.75
C LEU A 534 -19.52 1.69 0.29
N LEU A 535 -19.27 1.64 -1.01
CA LEU A 535 -18.10 2.27 -1.59
C LEU A 535 -18.19 3.79 -1.41
N THR A 536 -17.09 4.39 -1.01
CA THR A 536 -16.97 5.84 -0.89
C THR A 536 -15.94 6.35 -1.89
N PRO A 537 -16.19 7.49 -2.55
CA PRO A 537 -15.20 8.06 -3.45
C PRO A 537 -13.87 8.29 -2.74
N ILE A 538 -12.77 8.07 -3.45
CA ILE A 538 -11.45 8.49 -3.01
C ILE A 538 -11.56 10.01 -2.84
N LYS A 539 -11.46 10.53 -1.60
CA LYS A 539 -11.54 11.97 -1.35
C LYS A 539 -10.50 12.68 -2.22
N ALA A 540 -10.97 13.34 -3.26
CA ALA A 540 -10.21 14.44 -3.81
C ALA A 540 -9.97 15.42 -2.66
N PRO A 541 -8.77 16.02 -2.50
CA PRO A 541 -8.55 17.07 -1.52
C PRO A 541 -9.66 18.12 -1.72
N ALA A 542 -10.33 18.47 -0.62
CA ALA A 542 -11.52 19.32 -0.65
C ALA A 542 -11.26 20.54 -1.53
N ALA A 543 -12.04 20.69 -2.61
CA ALA A 543 -12.06 21.94 -3.35
C ALA A 543 -12.41 23.03 -2.35
N ALA A 544 -11.56 24.05 -2.23
CA ALA A 544 -11.78 25.15 -1.33
C ALA A 544 -13.17 25.73 -1.61
N ALA A 545 -13.99 25.82 -0.56
CA ALA A 545 -15.30 26.43 -0.65
C ALA A 545 -15.17 27.82 -1.30
N PRO A 546 -16.04 28.20 -2.25
CA PRO A 546 -15.98 29.53 -2.85
C PRO A 546 -16.11 30.55 -1.72
N ALA A 547 -15.15 31.46 -1.63
CA ALA A 547 -15.19 32.57 -0.71
C ALA A 547 -16.47 33.35 -0.99
N ASN A 548 -17.40 33.36 -0.03
CA ASN A 548 -18.57 34.20 -0.07
C ASN A 548 -18.10 35.64 -0.18
N LYS A 549 -18.56 36.33 -1.24
CA LYS A 549 -18.42 37.76 -1.43
C LYS A 549 -19.23 38.52 -0.39
#